data_0d9460732254450f111bd9739a44c1a9
#
_entry.id   0d9460732254450f111bd9739a44c1a9
#
_cell.length_a   1.000
_cell.length_b   1.000
_cell.length_c   1.000
_cell.angle_alpha   90.00
_cell.angle_beta   90.00
_cell.angle_gamma   90.00
#
_symmetry.space_group_name_H-M   'P 1'
#
loop_
_entity.id
_entity.type
_entity.pdbx_description
1 polymer ?
#
loop_
_entity_poly.entity_id
_entity_poly.type
_entity_poly.pdbx_seq_one_letter_code
_entity_poly.pdbx_strand_id
1 'polypeptide(L)'
;RAAVVGLVGGEVVVHDAGAGRLDAADLDGLVQRLASIDHVSYVSEPRLSTDGDTALVAMEYDVPSTDDDLVGAHGYDPLVDAVKPLRDAGLEAELGGELPSQTESTMKGTGELAGVIAALVILIVAFGSVVAAGLPLAVALMGLGVGSAGVTLLAGTMDVSTAAPTVATMVGLGVGIDYALLLVTRHVEFLGEGLPKQEAAGRAMATAGRSVVFASVTVLISLLGLKLGGLPVYATFGYATAIAVVSAATTATSSATSMPCPRRIGW
;
A
#
# COMPACT_ATOMS: atom_id res chain seq x y z
N ARG A 1 -6.52 -33.69 8.99
CA ARG A 1 -5.96 -32.32 9.20
C ARG A 1 -6.58 -31.49 8.11
N ALA A 2 -7.68 -30.82 8.42
CA ALA A 2 -8.23 -29.77 7.57
C ALA A 2 -7.18 -28.66 7.50
N ALA A 3 -6.82 -28.24 6.27
CA ALA A 3 -6.07 -27.03 6.06
C ALA A 3 -6.93 -25.91 6.65
N VAL A 4 -6.41 -25.18 7.61
CA VAL A 4 -6.97 -23.91 8.06
C VAL A 4 -6.73 -22.96 6.89
N VAL A 5 -7.69 -22.88 5.99
CA VAL A 5 -7.79 -21.75 5.06
C VAL A 5 -7.92 -20.54 5.98
N GLY A 6 -7.05 -19.56 5.83
CA GLY A 6 -7.06 -18.36 6.67
C GLY A 6 -8.45 -17.73 6.61
N LEU A 7 -9.25 -17.96 7.64
CA LEU A 7 -10.56 -17.35 7.78
C LEU A 7 -10.36 -15.84 7.96
N VAL A 8 -11.13 -15.05 7.24
CA VAL A 8 -11.10 -13.60 7.35
C VAL A 8 -11.72 -13.22 8.68
N GLY A 9 -10.95 -12.56 9.52
CA GLY A 9 -11.43 -12.04 10.80
C GLY A 9 -11.90 -10.59 10.68
N GLY A 10 -13.05 -10.31 11.30
CA GLY A 10 -13.54 -8.96 11.55
C GLY A 10 -13.75 -8.75 13.05
N GLU A 11 -13.71 -7.52 13.48
CA GLU A 11 -14.00 -7.14 14.86
C GLU A 11 -14.83 -5.86 14.92
N VAL A 12 -15.70 -5.80 15.92
CA VAL A 12 -16.46 -4.59 16.23
C VAL A 12 -16.13 -4.20 17.66
N VAL A 13 -15.67 -2.98 17.85
CA VAL A 13 -15.45 -2.38 19.17
C VAL A 13 -16.56 -1.37 19.41
N VAL A 14 -17.28 -1.53 20.51
CA VAL A 14 -18.33 -0.62 20.95
C VAL A 14 -17.90 0.04 22.24
N HIS A 15 -17.94 1.37 22.30
CA HIS A 15 -17.56 2.15 23.46
C HIS A 15 -18.65 3.17 23.82
N ASP A 16 -18.94 3.30 25.11
CA ASP A 16 -19.80 4.36 25.64
C ASP A 16 -18.97 5.51 26.21
N ALA A 17 -18.79 6.57 25.41
CA ALA A 17 -18.07 7.78 25.81
C ALA A 17 -18.76 8.55 26.96
N GLY A 18 -20.00 8.23 27.31
CA GLY A 18 -20.77 8.84 28.40
C GLY A 18 -20.48 8.24 29.79
N ALA A 19 -19.49 7.37 29.93
CA ALA A 19 -19.15 6.65 31.17
C ALA A 19 -20.29 5.78 31.72
N GLY A 20 -21.21 5.32 30.85
CA GLY A 20 -22.20 4.30 31.14
C GLY A 20 -21.63 2.89 30.98
N ARG A 21 -22.32 1.90 31.57
CA ARG A 21 -22.05 0.49 31.22
C ARG A 21 -22.88 0.15 29.99
N LEU A 22 -22.25 -0.57 29.05
CA LEU A 22 -22.95 -1.07 27.86
C LEU A 22 -24.11 -1.99 28.28
N ASP A 23 -25.29 -1.81 27.68
CA ASP A 23 -26.44 -2.66 27.95
C ASP A 23 -26.25 -4.01 27.23
N ALA A 24 -26.52 -5.09 27.96
CA ALA A 24 -26.44 -6.44 27.41
C ALA A 24 -27.42 -6.64 26.22
N ALA A 25 -28.58 -5.97 26.25
CA ALA A 25 -29.56 -6.07 25.18
C ALA A 25 -29.07 -5.45 23.86
N ASP A 26 -28.31 -4.35 23.93
CA ASP A 26 -27.71 -3.70 22.76
C ASP A 26 -26.63 -4.58 22.13
N LEU A 27 -25.83 -5.23 22.98
CA LEU A 27 -24.77 -6.16 22.54
C LEU A 27 -25.35 -7.45 21.94
N ASP A 28 -26.39 -8.02 22.54
CA ASP A 28 -27.10 -9.19 21.99
C ASP A 28 -27.73 -8.86 20.62
N GLY A 29 -28.31 -7.67 20.51
CA GLY A 29 -28.83 -7.18 19.25
C GLY A 29 -27.75 -7.00 18.17
N LEU A 30 -26.55 -6.55 18.53
CA LEU A 30 -25.41 -6.48 17.63
C LEU A 30 -24.97 -7.86 17.15
N VAL A 31 -24.80 -8.81 18.07
CA VAL A 31 -24.39 -10.20 17.75
C VAL A 31 -25.37 -10.84 16.77
N GLN A 32 -26.69 -10.66 16.99
CA GLN A 32 -27.70 -11.19 16.07
C GLN A 32 -27.63 -10.57 14.68
N ARG A 33 -27.44 -9.25 14.59
CA ARG A 33 -27.29 -8.55 13.30
C ARG A 33 -26.03 -9.02 12.57
N LEU A 34 -24.89 -9.13 13.24
CA LEU A 34 -23.64 -9.61 12.66
C LEU A 34 -23.78 -11.07 12.19
N ALA A 35 -24.42 -11.94 12.97
CA ALA A 35 -24.67 -13.32 12.60
C ALA A 35 -25.65 -13.50 11.43
N SER A 36 -26.41 -12.48 11.08
CA SER A 36 -27.33 -12.49 9.94
C SER A 36 -26.71 -12.02 8.62
N ILE A 37 -25.44 -11.57 8.64
CA ILE A 37 -24.70 -11.15 7.44
C ILE A 37 -24.28 -12.39 6.67
N ASP A 38 -24.43 -12.35 5.36
CA ASP A 38 -24.00 -13.42 4.47
C ASP A 38 -22.50 -13.69 4.61
N HIS A 39 -22.11 -14.95 4.55
CA HIS A 39 -20.73 -15.41 4.73
C HIS A 39 -20.13 -15.24 6.13
N VAL A 40 -20.86 -14.74 7.12
CA VAL A 40 -20.42 -14.78 8.52
C VAL A 40 -20.70 -16.18 9.09
N SER A 41 -19.64 -16.92 9.38
CA SER A 41 -19.70 -18.30 9.91
C SER A 41 -19.72 -18.35 11.42
N TYR A 42 -19.13 -17.35 12.07
CA TYR A 42 -19.02 -17.28 13.52
C TYR A 42 -19.02 -15.85 14.02
N VAL A 43 -19.73 -15.61 15.13
CA VAL A 43 -19.68 -14.35 15.90
C VAL A 43 -19.41 -14.71 17.36
N SER A 44 -18.41 -14.08 17.97
CA SER A 44 -18.06 -14.34 19.37
C SER A 44 -19.06 -13.72 20.34
N GLU A 45 -19.12 -14.24 21.56
CA GLU A 45 -19.76 -13.52 22.66
C GLU A 45 -19.04 -12.17 22.90
N PRO A 46 -19.77 -11.12 23.29
CA PRO A 46 -19.19 -9.82 23.59
C PRO A 46 -18.20 -9.91 24.78
N ARG A 47 -16.98 -9.46 24.57
CA ARG A 47 -15.96 -9.36 25.62
C ARG A 47 -15.92 -7.95 26.16
N LEU A 48 -16.41 -7.77 27.38
CA LEU A 48 -16.42 -6.47 28.07
C LEU A 48 -15.05 -6.14 28.65
N SER A 49 -14.72 -4.85 28.64
CA SER A 49 -13.61 -4.28 29.41
C SER A 49 -13.88 -4.41 30.93
N THR A 50 -12.83 -4.20 31.72
CA THR A 50 -12.92 -4.31 33.20
C THR A 50 -13.93 -3.33 33.79
N ASP A 51 -14.11 -2.17 33.19
CA ASP A 51 -14.99 -1.06 33.58
C ASP A 51 -16.41 -1.24 33.01
N GLY A 52 -16.54 -2.07 31.95
CA GLY A 52 -17.81 -2.40 31.30
C GLY A 52 -18.30 -1.34 30.34
N ASP A 53 -17.49 -0.35 30.00
CA ASP A 53 -17.78 0.73 29.06
C ASP A 53 -17.40 0.42 27.61
N THR A 54 -16.61 -0.63 27.38
CA THR A 54 -16.15 -1.07 26.08
C THR A 54 -16.43 -2.55 25.89
N ALA A 55 -16.91 -2.93 24.72
CA ALA A 55 -17.12 -4.32 24.31
C ALA A 55 -16.42 -4.61 22.99
N LEU A 56 -15.83 -5.78 22.87
CA LEU A 56 -15.25 -6.32 21.65
C LEU A 56 -16.07 -7.54 21.22
N VAL A 57 -16.52 -7.53 19.97
CA VAL A 57 -17.16 -8.67 19.30
C VAL A 57 -16.33 -9.04 18.09
N ALA A 58 -15.80 -10.27 18.06
CA ALA A 58 -15.06 -10.80 16.94
C ALA A 58 -15.98 -11.63 16.04
N MET A 59 -15.70 -11.64 14.73
CA MET A 59 -16.43 -12.45 13.75
C MET A 59 -15.48 -13.10 12.77
N GLU A 60 -15.91 -14.19 12.15
CA GLU A 60 -15.18 -14.93 11.14
C GLU A 60 -16.08 -15.18 9.93
N TYR A 61 -15.50 -15.06 8.73
CA TYR A 61 -16.16 -15.33 7.47
C TYR A 61 -15.76 -16.73 6.95
N ASP A 62 -16.65 -17.39 6.22
CA ASP A 62 -16.42 -18.72 5.61
C ASP A 62 -15.78 -18.65 4.22
N VAL A 63 -15.57 -17.44 3.70
CA VAL A 63 -14.92 -17.15 2.42
C VAL A 63 -13.70 -16.27 2.61
N PRO A 64 -12.72 -16.34 1.70
CA PRO A 64 -11.54 -15.48 1.79
C PRO A 64 -11.87 -14.01 1.50
N SER A 65 -11.08 -13.08 2.03
CA SER A 65 -11.24 -11.63 1.85
C SER A 65 -11.16 -11.16 0.39
N THR A 66 -10.67 -12.01 -0.49
CA THR A 66 -10.56 -11.76 -1.94
C THR A 66 -11.78 -12.24 -2.72
N ASP A 67 -12.79 -12.80 -2.05
CA ASP A 67 -14.03 -13.23 -2.70
C ASP A 67 -14.81 -12.02 -3.22
N ASP A 68 -15.37 -12.13 -4.42
CA ASP A 68 -16.10 -11.03 -5.08
C ASP A 68 -17.32 -10.57 -4.27
N ASP A 69 -17.92 -11.47 -3.47
CA ASP A 69 -19.07 -11.14 -2.62
C ASP A 69 -18.67 -10.32 -1.38
N LEU A 70 -17.41 -10.36 -0.96
CA LEU A 70 -16.89 -9.58 0.16
C LEU A 70 -16.11 -8.33 -0.26
N VAL A 71 -15.67 -8.26 -1.52
CA VAL A 71 -14.84 -7.13 -2.00
C VAL A 71 -15.69 -5.86 -2.17
N GLY A 72 -15.22 -4.75 -1.62
CA GLY A 72 -15.83 -3.44 -1.77
C GLY A 72 -17.05 -3.20 -0.88
N ALA A 73 -18.03 -2.47 -1.40
CA ALA A 73 -19.23 -2.07 -0.66
C ALA A 73 -20.10 -3.26 -0.23
N HIS A 74 -20.13 -4.34 -1.01
CA HIS A 74 -20.96 -5.52 -0.71
C HIS A 74 -20.60 -6.19 0.61
N GLY A 75 -19.33 -6.29 0.95
CA GLY A 75 -18.88 -6.86 2.22
C GLY A 75 -18.90 -5.86 3.39
N TYR A 76 -18.70 -4.57 3.10
CA TYR A 76 -18.55 -3.55 4.13
C TYR A 76 -19.88 -2.90 4.55
N ASP A 77 -20.79 -2.61 3.61
CA ASP A 77 -22.05 -1.94 3.89
C ASP A 77 -22.93 -2.69 4.91
N PRO A 78 -23.05 -4.05 4.86
CA PRO A 78 -23.78 -4.79 5.87
C PRO A 78 -23.21 -4.63 7.30
N LEU A 79 -21.88 -4.50 7.42
CA LEU A 79 -21.24 -4.24 8.71
C LEU A 79 -21.59 -2.84 9.24
N VAL A 80 -21.55 -1.84 8.37
CA VAL A 80 -21.93 -0.47 8.71
C VAL A 80 -23.40 -0.41 9.17
N ASP A 81 -24.29 -1.11 8.45
CA ASP A 81 -25.71 -1.18 8.80
C ASP A 81 -25.94 -1.91 10.12
N ALA A 82 -25.16 -2.96 10.42
CA ALA A 82 -25.27 -3.69 11.68
C ALA A 82 -24.91 -2.83 12.92
N VAL A 83 -23.96 -1.92 12.79
CA VAL A 83 -23.53 -1.03 13.90
C VAL A 83 -24.32 0.28 13.97
N LYS A 84 -25.05 0.64 12.91
CA LYS A 84 -25.80 1.88 12.84
C LYS A 84 -26.74 2.14 14.01
N PRO A 85 -27.55 1.17 14.48
CA PRO A 85 -28.45 1.39 15.63
C PRO A 85 -27.69 1.78 16.91
N LEU A 86 -26.46 1.27 17.11
CA LEU A 86 -25.62 1.63 18.25
C LEU A 86 -25.11 3.07 18.12
N ARG A 87 -24.70 3.46 16.92
CA ARG A 87 -24.28 4.85 16.64
C ARG A 87 -25.43 5.84 16.79
N ASP A 88 -26.61 5.45 16.35
CA ASP A 88 -27.85 6.27 16.51
C ASP A 88 -28.27 6.41 17.99
N ALA A 89 -27.92 5.43 18.83
CA ALA A 89 -28.09 5.47 20.29
C ALA A 89 -27.01 6.32 21.01
N GLY A 90 -26.02 6.84 20.28
CA GLY A 90 -24.94 7.67 20.82
C GLY A 90 -23.71 6.90 21.28
N LEU A 91 -23.62 5.60 20.97
CA LEU A 91 -22.43 4.79 21.24
C LEU A 91 -21.41 4.94 20.11
N GLU A 92 -20.14 4.91 20.46
CA GLU A 92 -19.04 4.82 19.48
C GLU A 92 -18.87 3.36 19.08
N ALA A 93 -19.08 3.03 17.80
CA ALA A 93 -18.91 1.71 17.27
C ALA A 93 -17.90 1.75 16.10
N GLU A 94 -16.76 1.11 16.31
CA GLU A 94 -15.65 1.04 15.34
C GLU A 94 -15.59 -0.35 14.73
N LEU A 95 -15.34 -0.39 13.42
CA LEU A 95 -15.19 -1.61 12.66
C LEU A 95 -13.70 -1.86 12.40
N GLY A 96 -13.19 -2.99 12.84
CA GLY A 96 -11.81 -3.43 12.66
C GLY A 96 -11.72 -4.74 11.92
N GLY A 97 -10.49 -5.11 11.55
CA GLY A 97 -10.20 -6.36 10.84
C GLY A 97 -9.87 -6.18 9.37
N GLU A 98 -9.91 -7.27 8.62
CA GLU A 98 -9.38 -7.29 7.24
C GLU A 98 -10.30 -6.59 6.25
N LEU A 99 -11.63 -6.77 6.33
CA LEU A 99 -12.58 -6.13 5.40
C LEU A 99 -12.61 -4.61 5.50
N PRO A 100 -12.74 -3.98 6.69
CA PRO A 100 -12.66 -2.54 6.80
C PRO A 100 -11.36 -1.97 6.26
N SER A 101 -10.23 -2.62 6.54
CA SER A 101 -8.92 -2.17 6.06
C SER A 101 -8.76 -2.25 4.54
N GLN A 102 -9.41 -3.21 3.88
CA GLN A 102 -9.43 -3.31 2.42
C GLN A 102 -10.33 -2.26 1.77
N THR A 103 -11.51 -2.01 2.34
CA THR A 103 -12.43 -0.97 1.84
C THR A 103 -11.83 0.41 1.99
N GLU A 104 -11.20 0.70 3.12
CA GLU A 104 -10.41 1.92 3.29
C GLU A 104 -9.25 2.03 2.28
N SER A 105 -8.64 0.92 1.92
CA SER A 105 -7.58 0.89 0.90
C SER A 105 -8.11 1.26 -0.49
N THR A 106 -9.34 0.89 -0.83
CA THR A 106 -9.99 1.29 -2.08
C THR A 106 -10.26 2.80 -2.12
N MET A 107 -10.65 3.41 -0.99
CA MET A 107 -10.78 4.87 -0.86
C MET A 107 -9.40 5.57 -0.88
N LYS A 108 -8.34 4.91 -0.40
CA LYS A 108 -6.96 5.41 -0.46
C LYS A 108 -6.40 5.49 -1.88
N GLY A 109 -6.92 4.72 -2.84
CA GLY A 109 -6.57 4.81 -4.26
C GLY A 109 -6.77 6.20 -4.86
N THR A 110 -7.73 6.98 -4.34
CA THR A 110 -7.92 8.40 -4.73
C THR A 110 -6.76 9.27 -4.25
N GLY A 111 -6.19 8.98 -3.08
CA GLY A 111 -5.01 9.67 -2.54
C GLY A 111 -3.75 9.38 -3.36
N GLU A 112 -3.55 8.14 -3.76
CA GLU A 112 -2.43 7.73 -4.63
C GLU A 112 -2.53 8.42 -6.00
N LEU A 113 -3.72 8.44 -6.62
CA LEU A 113 -3.95 9.13 -7.87
C LEU A 113 -3.69 10.64 -7.75
N ALA A 114 -4.18 11.28 -6.67
CA ALA A 114 -3.92 12.68 -6.40
C ALA A 114 -2.42 12.94 -6.22
N GLY A 115 -1.69 12.06 -5.53
CA GLY A 115 -0.24 12.13 -5.37
C GLY A 115 0.51 12.01 -6.70
N VAL A 116 0.12 11.09 -7.58
CA VAL A 116 0.70 10.93 -8.92
C VAL A 116 0.44 12.16 -9.78
N ILE A 117 -0.78 12.72 -9.74
CA ILE A 117 -1.12 13.96 -10.47
C ILE A 117 -0.29 15.13 -9.94
N ALA A 118 -0.18 15.29 -8.62
CA ALA A 118 0.63 16.34 -8.01
C ALA A 118 2.11 16.21 -8.41
N ALA A 119 2.67 15.00 -8.37
CA ALA A 119 4.03 14.72 -8.82
C ALA A 119 4.21 15.09 -10.30
N LEU A 120 3.26 14.73 -11.18
CA LEU A 120 3.31 15.07 -12.59
C LEU A 120 3.30 16.60 -12.81
N VAL A 121 2.45 17.33 -12.08
CA VAL A 121 2.38 18.80 -12.18
C VAL A 121 3.72 19.41 -11.75
N ILE A 122 4.28 18.99 -10.62
CA ILE A 122 5.58 19.46 -10.13
C ILE A 122 6.69 19.16 -11.16
N LEU A 123 6.69 17.97 -11.73
CA LEU A 123 7.66 17.57 -12.76
C LEU A 123 7.53 18.41 -14.04
N ILE A 124 6.29 18.72 -14.48
CA ILE A 124 6.04 19.58 -15.64
C ILE A 124 6.59 20.99 -15.37
N VAL A 125 6.37 21.54 -14.19
CA VAL A 125 6.89 22.84 -13.79
C VAL A 125 8.41 22.83 -13.75
N ALA A 126 9.01 21.77 -13.20
CA ALA A 126 10.47 21.64 -13.07
C ALA A 126 11.19 21.46 -14.41
N PHE A 127 10.61 20.67 -15.33
CA PHE A 127 11.22 20.38 -16.64
C PHE A 127 10.73 21.27 -17.78
N GLY A 128 9.66 22.03 -17.59
CA GLY A 128 9.06 22.85 -18.63
C GLY A 128 8.43 22.04 -19.81
N SER A 129 8.35 20.72 -19.69
CA SER A 129 7.91 19.83 -20.75
C SER A 129 7.17 18.60 -20.21
N VAL A 130 5.97 18.34 -20.74
CA VAL A 130 5.16 17.17 -20.39
C VAL A 130 5.87 15.87 -20.75
N VAL A 131 6.59 15.83 -21.86
CA VAL A 131 7.32 14.63 -22.31
C VAL A 131 8.49 14.33 -21.38
N ALA A 132 9.25 15.35 -20.98
CA ALA A 132 10.37 15.20 -20.04
C ALA A 132 9.89 14.82 -18.65
N ALA A 133 8.76 15.36 -18.19
CA ALA A 133 8.13 15.03 -16.92
C ALA A 133 7.53 13.62 -16.88
N GLY A 134 6.94 13.18 -18.00
CA GLY A 134 6.31 11.86 -18.11
C GLY A 134 7.32 10.69 -18.08
N LEU A 135 8.56 10.93 -18.47
CA LEU A 135 9.58 9.89 -18.57
C LEU A 135 9.95 9.27 -17.21
N PRO A 136 10.30 10.07 -16.16
CA PRO A 136 10.54 9.52 -14.83
C PRO A 136 9.34 8.76 -14.26
N LEU A 137 8.13 9.30 -14.48
CA LEU A 137 6.90 8.68 -14.00
C LEU A 137 6.64 7.34 -14.68
N ALA A 138 6.80 7.25 -16.00
CA ALA A 138 6.65 6.00 -16.74
C ALA A 138 7.65 4.93 -16.27
N VAL A 139 8.90 5.32 -16.02
CA VAL A 139 9.94 4.42 -15.49
C VAL A 139 9.57 3.94 -14.08
N ALA A 140 9.11 4.84 -13.22
CA ALA A 140 8.68 4.49 -11.87
C ALA A 140 7.48 3.54 -11.86
N LEU A 141 6.48 3.77 -12.74
CA LEU A 141 5.32 2.87 -12.88
C LEU A 141 5.70 1.49 -13.42
N MET A 142 6.65 1.41 -14.36
CA MET A 142 7.20 0.12 -14.80
C MET A 142 7.92 -0.60 -13.66
N GLY A 143 8.73 0.12 -12.88
CA GLY A 143 9.39 -0.41 -11.69
C GLY A 143 8.41 -0.92 -10.65
N LEU A 144 7.32 -0.19 -10.45
CA LEU A 144 6.23 -0.58 -9.56
C LEU A 144 5.55 -1.87 -10.03
N GLY A 145 5.24 -1.99 -11.34
CA GLY A 145 4.65 -3.21 -11.91
C GLY A 145 5.54 -4.43 -11.71
N VAL A 146 6.85 -4.32 -11.95
CA VAL A 146 7.81 -5.40 -11.70
C VAL A 146 7.92 -5.71 -10.21
N GLY A 147 7.95 -4.68 -9.37
CA GLY A 147 8.00 -4.82 -7.91
C GLY A 147 6.76 -5.51 -7.35
N SER A 148 5.57 -5.12 -7.81
CA SER A 148 4.30 -5.73 -7.42
C SER A 148 4.25 -7.21 -7.81
N ALA A 149 4.65 -7.57 -9.03
CA ALA A 149 4.79 -8.97 -9.43
C ALA A 149 5.75 -9.74 -8.53
N GLY A 150 6.88 -9.13 -8.14
CA GLY A 150 7.84 -9.73 -7.22
C GLY A 150 7.26 -9.96 -5.82
N VAL A 151 6.47 -9.02 -5.30
CA VAL A 151 5.78 -9.18 -4.00
C VAL A 151 4.72 -10.28 -4.08
N THR A 152 3.97 -10.39 -5.18
CA THR A 152 3.00 -11.47 -5.39
C THR A 152 3.69 -12.84 -5.43
N LEU A 153 4.84 -12.96 -6.09
CA LEU A 153 5.63 -14.19 -6.08
C LEU A 153 6.14 -14.53 -4.69
N LEU A 154 6.55 -13.53 -3.90
CA LEU A 154 6.96 -13.72 -2.51
C LEU A 154 5.80 -14.28 -1.67
N ALA A 155 4.60 -13.72 -1.83
CA ALA A 155 3.39 -14.17 -1.13
C ALA A 155 3.02 -15.63 -1.44
N GLY A 156 3.40 -16.15 -2.60
CA GLY A 156 3.27 -17.57 -2.92
C GLY A 156 4.22 -18.51 -2.15
N THR A 157 5.23 -17.98 -1.45
CA THR A 157 6.25 -18.77 -0.73
C THR A 157 6.25 -18.59 0.77
N MET A 158 5.65 -17.52 1.27
CA MET A 158 5.57 -17.19 2.70
C MET A 158 4.34 -16.32 2.99
N ASP A 159 3.90 -16.33 4.24
CA ASP A 159 2.83 -15.44 4.69
C ASP A 159 3.31 -13.99 4.67
N VAL A 160 2.70 -13.19 3.81
CA VAL A 160 2.99 -11.75 3.68
C VAL A 160 1.84 -10.96 4.29
N SER A 161 2.15 -10.02 5.18
CA SER A 161 1.14 -9.13 5.75
C SER A 161 0.38 -8.37 4.66
N THR A 162 -0.94 -8.26 4.79
CA THR A 162 -1.83 -7.55 3.84
C THR A 162 -1.46 -6.08 3.66
N ALA A 163 -0.84 -5.46 4.66
CA ALA A 163 -0.35 -4.08 4.57
C ALA A 163 1.02 -3.96 3.87
N ALA A 164 1.78 -5.06 3.69
CA ALA A 164 3.12 -5.01 3.10
C ALA A 164 3.13 -4.56 1.62
N PRO A 165 2.19 -5.00 0.74
CA PRO A 165 2.10 -4.48 -0.63
C PRO A 165 1.87 -2.97 -0.68
N THR A 166 1.01 -2.42 0.18
CA THR A 166 0.74 -0.98 0.24
C THR A 166 2.00 -0.19 0.59
N VAL A 167 2.73 -0.60 1.63
CA VAL A 167 3.99 0.04 2.03
C VAL A 167 5.03 -0.08 0.90
N ALA A 168 5.15 -1.26 0.28
CA ALA A 168 6.07 -1.49 -0.84
C ALA A 168 5.75 -0.60 -2.04
N THR A 169 4.45 -0.40 -2.36
CA THR A 169 3.98 0.49 -3.43
C THR A 169 4.34 1.95 -3.14
N MET A 170 4.06 2.44 -1.92
CA MET A 170 4.36 3.82 -1.53
C MET A 170 5.86 4.12 -1.61
N VAL A 171 6.69 3.27 -1.03
CA VAL A 171 8.14 3.43 -1.04
C VAL A 171 8.71 3.22 -2.44
N GLY A 172 8.25 2.18 -3.15
CA GLY A 172 8.70 1.85 -4.50
C GLY A 172 8.40 2.95 -5.51
N LEU A 173 7.22 3.56 -5.45
CA LEU A 173 6.85 4.68 -6.32
C LEU A 173 7.69 5.93 -6.00
N GLY A 174 7.83 6.31 -4.73
CA GLY A 174 8.62 7.47 -4.33
C GLY A 174 10.09 7.32 -4.75
N VAL A 175 10.72 6.22 -4.35
CA VAL A 175 12.12 5.91 -4.70
C VAL A 175 12.30 5.79 -6.21
N GLY A 176 11.33 5.18 -6.91
CA GLY A 176 11.35 5.02 -8.36
C GLY A 176 11.35 6.36 -9.11
N ILE A 177 10.50 7.29 -8.70
CA ILE A 177 10.46 8.66 -9.26
C ILE A 177 11.78 9.38 -8.98
N ASP A 178 12.29 9.34 -7.75
CA ASP A 178 13.53 10.02 -7.36
C ASP A 178 14.74 9.51 -8.13
N TYR A 179 14.87 8.18 -8.30
CA TYR A 179 15.98 7.59 -9.02
C TYR A 179 15.90 7.86 -10.52
N ALA A 180 14.69 7.76 -11.10
CA ALA A 180 14.49 8.11 -12.50
C ALA A 180 14.74 9.59 -12.75
N LEU A 181 14.27 10.48 -11.84
CA LEU A 181 14.50 11.92 -11.91
C LEU A 181 15.99 12.26 -11.91
N LEU A 182 16.76 11.66 -11.00
CA LEU A 182 18.19 11.89 -10.89
C LEU A 182 18.95 11.50 -12.17
N LEU A 183 18.59 10.36 -12.78
CA LEU A 183 19.19 9.89 -14.02
C LEU A 183 18.78 10.72 -15.24
N VAL A 184 17.48 11.08 -15.33
CA VAL A 184 16.95 11.86 -16.44
C VAL A 184 17.52 13.28 -16.42
N THR A 185 17.60 13.95 -15.27
CA THR A 185 18.16 15.29 -15.16
C THR A 185 19.61 15.31 -15.61
N ARG A 186 20.44 14.37 -15.16
CA ARG A 186 21.85 14.28 -15.60
C ARG A 186 21.98 13.95 -17.08
N HIS A 187 21.11 13.10 -17.62
CA HIS A 187 21.12 12.77 -19.04
C HIS A 187 20.78 14.01 -19.89
N VAL A 188 19.76 14.77 -19.50
CA VAL A 188 19.35 16.02 -20.21
C VAL A 188 20.44 17.09 -20.11
N GLU A 189 21.12 17.22 -18.95
CA GLU A 189 22.23 18.14 -18.75
C GLU A 189 23.37 17.84 -19.73
N PHE A 190 23.82 16.58 -19.82
CA PHE A 190 24.87 16.18 -20.75
C PHE A 190 24.47 16.30 -22.24
N LEU A 191 23.20 16.12 -22.56
CA LEU A 191 22.69 16.41 -23.91
C LEU A 191 22.75 17.92 -24.22
N GLY A 192 22.48 18.76 -23.22
CA GLY A 192 22.59 20.23 -23.33
C GLY A 192 24.03 20.71 -23.56
N GLU A 193 25.01 19.98 -23.05
CA GLU A 193 26.45 20.21 -23.32
C GLU A 193 26.87 19.79 -24.75
N GLY A 194 25.96 19.22 -25.54
CA GLY A 194 26.21 18.82 -26.93
C GLY A 194 26.76 17.40 -27.08
N LEU A 195 26.77 16.60 -26.04
CA LEU A 195 27.23 15.20 -26.11
C LEU A 195 26.31 14.32 -26.95
N PRO A 196 26.85 13.33 -27.70
CA PRO A 196 26.04 12.30 -28.33
C PRO A 196 25.20 11.53 -27.30
N LYS A 197 24.01 11.06 -27.71
CA LYS A 197 23.04 10.39 -26.80
C LYS A 197 23.64 9.23 -26.00
N GLN A 198 24.41 8.38 -26.64
CA GLN A 198 25.04 7.23 -26.01
C GLN A 198 26.10 7.67 -24.97
N GLU A 199 26.85 8.71 -25.27
CA GLU A 199 27.86 9.24 -24.37
C GLU A 199 27.20 9.96 -23.18
N ALA A 200 26.16 10.76 -23.43
CA ALA A 200 25.36 11.41 -22.40
C ALA A 200 24.75 10.37 -21.44
N ALA A 201 24.18 9.28 -21.96
CA ALA A 201 23.65 8.17 -21.14
C ALA A 201 24.76 7.50 -20.33
N GLY A 202 25.89 7.19 -20.96
CA GLY A 202 27.06 6.60 -20.28
C GLY A 202 27.59 7.47 -19.14
N ARG A 203 27.68 8.80 -19.34
CA ARG A 203 28.11 9.74 -18.30
C ARG A 203 27.08 9.90 -17.19
N ALA A 204 25.79 9.94 -17.53
CA ALA A 204 24.73 9.96 -16.54
C ALA A 204 24.77 8.73 -15.64
N MET A 205 24.97 7.53 -16.23
CA MET A 205 25.15 6.29 -15.47
C MET A 205 26.44 6.28 -14.64
N ALA A 206 27.53 6.80 -15.15
CA ALA A 206 28.80 6.86 -14.44
C ALA A 206 28.78 7.84 -13.24
N THR A 207 27.90 8.84 -13.25
CA THR A 207 27.72 9.84 -12.18
C THR A 207 26.51 9.53 -11.32
N ALA A 208 25.32 9.84 -11.81
CA ALA A 208 24.07 9.66 -11.08
C ALA A 208 23.74 8.19 -10.81
N GLY A 209 24.03 7.29 -11.76
CA GLY A 209 23.80 5.84 -11.57
C GLY A 209 24.57 5.26 -10.39
N ARG A 210 25.79 5.72 -10.13
CA ARG A 210 26.55 5.28 -8.94
C ARG A 210 25.87 5.74 -7.64
N SER A 211 25.32 6.94 -7.62
CA SER A 211 24.57 7.46 -6.47
C SER A 211 23.29 6.68 -6.23
N VAL A 212 22.56 6.32 -7.30
CA VAL A 212 21.35 5.48 -7.23
C VAL A 212 21.70 4.10 -6.65
N VAL A 213 22.75 3.45 -7.14
CA VAL A 213 23.17 2.13 -6.63
C VAL A 213 23.54 2.22 -5.14
N PHE A 214 24.33 3.22 -4.76
CA PHE A 214 24.74 3.40 -3.37
C PHE A 214 23.51 3.65 -2.44
N ALA A 215 22.62 4.54 -2.85
CA ALA A 215 21.38 4.82 -2.12
C ALA A 215 20.51 3.57 -1.99
N SER A 216 20.32 2.82 -3.10
CA SER A 216 19.54 1.58 -3.10
C SER A 216 20.12 0.55 -2.13
N VAL A 217 21.44 0.33 -2.15
CA VAL A 217 22.10 -0.60 -1.22
C VAL A 217 21.89 -0.18 0.24
N THR A 218 22.02 1.12 0.53
CA THR A 218 21.80 1.63 1.89
C THR A 218 20.37 1.40 2.36
N VAL A 219 19.38 1.69 1.50
CA VAL A 219 17.96 1.46 1.79
C VAL A 219 17.69 -0.04 1.98
N LEU A 220 18.27 -0.91 1.13
CA LEU A 220 18.12 -2.36 1.24
C LEU A 220 18.65 -2.89 2.58
N ILE A 221 19.84 -2.45 3.01
CA ILE A 221 20.41 -2.84 4.29
C ILE A 221 19.47 -2.43 5.44
N SER A 222 18.92 -1.21 5.39
CA SER A 222 17.99 -0.71 6.40
C SER A 222 16.69 -1.52 6.44
N LEU A 223 16.11 -1.83 5.27
CA LEU A 223 14.88 -2.61 5.15
C LEU A 223 15.05 -4.06 5.62
N LEU A 224 16.18 -4.69 5.26
CA LEU A 224 16.49 -6.03 5.74
C LEU A 224 16.77 -6.06 7.24
N GLY A 225 17.23 -4.93 7.80
CA GLY A 225 17.37 -4.74 9.25
C GLY A 225 16.05 -4.86 10.03
N LEU A 226 14.89 -4.63 9.39
CA LEU A 226 13.57 -4.84 10.01
C LEU A 226 13.36 -6.28 10.51
N LYS A 227 14.00 -7.26 9.88
CA LYS A 227 14.00 -8.65 10.35
C LYS A 227 14.58 -8.79 11.77
N LEU A 228 15.53 -7.94 12.13
CA LEU A 228 16.17 -7.96 13.46
C LEU A 228 15.22 -7.50 14.58
N GLY A 229 14.12 -6.86 14.23
CA GLY A 229 13.09 -6.43 15.19
C GLY A 229 12.30 -7.57 15.84
N GLY A 230 12.51 -8.83 15.40
CA GLY A 230 11.95 -10.03 16.03
C GLY A 230 10.47 -10.29 15.76
N LEU A 231 9.76 -9.36 15.10
CA LEU A 231 8.34 -9.52 14.73
C LEU A 231 8.24 -9.96 13.26
N PRO A 232 7.53 -11.08 12.97
CA PRO A 232 7.39 -11.61 11.61
C PRO A 232 6.82 -10.58 10.61
N VAL A 233 5.88 -9.75 11.07
CA VAL A 233 5.24 -8.70 10.26
C VAL A 233 6.27 -7.70 9.73
N TYR A 234 7.24 -7.26 10.55
CA TYR A 234 8.28 -6.33 10.10
C TYR A 234 9.22 -6.95 9.07
N ALA A 235 9.50 -8.25 9.19
CA ALA A 235 10.29 -8.96 8.19
C ALA A 235 9.60 -8.96 6.82
N THR A 236 8.27 -9.18 6.77
CA THR A 236 7.51 -9.15 5.52
C THR A 236 7.45 -7.77 4.90
N PHE A 237 7.31 -6.71 5.70
CA PHE A 237 7.45 -5.32 5.21
C PHE A 237 8.83 -5.06 4.62
N GLY A 238 9.88 -5.50 5.30
CA GLY A 238 11.25 -5.36 4.83
C GLY A 238 11.47 -6.05 3.49
N TYR A 239 11.03 -7.27 3.33
CA TYR A 239 11.19 -8.04 2.08
C TYR A 239 10.38 -7.45 0.92
N ALA A 240 9.09 -7.15 1.14
CA ALA A 240 8.24 -6.59 0.10
C ALA A 240 8.76 -5.23 -0.38
N THR A 241 9.16 -4.36 0.55
CA THR A 241 9.70 -3.04 0.21
C THR A 241 11.08 -3.14 -0.44
N ALA A 242 11.93 -4.10 -0.01
CA ALA A 242 13.22 -4.36 -0.64
C ALA A 242 13.07 -4.78 -2.11
N ILE A 243 12.11 -5.65 -2.44
CA ILE A 243 11.78 -6.03 -3.82
C ILE A 243 11.36 -4.80 -4.63
N ALA A 244 10.50 -3.94 -4.08
CA ALA A 244 10.05 -2.72 -4.74
C ALA A 244 11.21 -1.75 -5.02
N VAL A 245 12.15 -1.57 -4.08
CA VAL A 245 13.33 -0.71 -4.24
C VAL A 245 14.29 -1.28 -5.28
N VAL A 246 14.55 -2.60 -5.28
CA VAL A 246 15.41 -3.24 -6.29
C VAL A 246 14.80 -3.12 -7.67
N SER A 247 13.50 -3.36 -7.83
CA SER A 247 12.82 -3.23 -9.12
C SER A 247 12.83 -1.79 -9.62
N ALA A 248 12.61 -0.81 -8.74
CA ALA A 248 12.69 0.61 -9.07
C ALA A 248 14.10 1.02 -9.52
N ALA A 249 15.14 0.61 -8.79
CA ALA A 249 16.51 0.91 -9.13
C ALA A 249 16.95 0.26 -10.44
N THR A 250 16.58 -0.99 -10.69
CA THR A 250 16.92 -1.72 -11.92
C THR A 250 16.21 -1.16 -13.14
N THR A 251 14.93 -0.81 -13.03
CA THR A 251 14.18 -0.17 -14.13
C THR A 251 14.68 1.23 -14.42
N ALA A 252 15.01 2.04 -13.41
CA ALA A 252 15.59 3.36 -13.61
C ALA A 252 16.93 3.30 -14.33
N THR A 253 17.82 2.40 -13.94
CA THR A 253 19.15 2.24 -14.56
C THR A 253 19.07 1.65 -15.97
N SER A 254 18.18 0.66 -16.22
CA SER A 254 18.00 0.08 -17.56
C SER A 254 17.39 1.06 -18.54
N SER A 255 16.42 1.84 -18.12
CA SER A 255 15.77 2.82 -18.99
C SER A 255 16.67 3.99 -19.36
N ALA A 256 17.62 4.36 -18.49
CA ALA A 256 18.62 5.39 -18.81
C ALA A 256 19.48 5.04 -20.04
N THR A 257 19.71 3.75 -20.30
CA THR A 257 20.49 3.27 -21.46
C THR A 257 19.66 3.21 -22.76
N SER A 258 18.33 3.15 -22.66
CA SER A 258 17.39 3.00 -23.79
C SER A 258 16.59 4.26 -24.14
N MET A 259 16.81 5.40 -23.44
CA MET A 259 16.01 6.60 -23.58
C MET A 259 16.00 7.16 -25.02
N PRO A 260 14.80 7.30 -25.63
CA PRO A 260 14.64 8.08 -26.87
C PRO A 260 14.91 9.55 -26.59
N CYS A 261 15.57 10.23 -27.53
CA CYS A 261 15.82 11.67 -27.41
C CYS A 261 14.51 12.46 -27.30
N PRO A 262 14.30 13.27 -26.29
CA PRO A 262 13.31 14.34 -26.42
C PRO A 262 13.69 15.18 -27.63
N ARG A 263 12.79 15.28 -28.64
CA ARG A 263 12.96 16.22 -29.77
C ARG A 263 13.30 17.59 -29.19
N ARG A 264 14.29 18.26 -29.75
CA ARG A 264 14.64 19.63 -29.43
C ARG A 264 13.36 20.44 -29.30
N ILE A 265 13.01 20.78 -28.06
CA ILE A 265 12.05 21.83 -27.78
C ILE A 265 12.90 23.08 -27.82
N GLY A 266 12.75 23.86 -28.92
CA GLY A 266 13.44 25.11 -29.06
C GLY A 266 13.10 26.03 -27.89
N TRP A 267 14.14 26.53 -27.26
CA TRP A 267 14.10 27.66 -26.35
C TRP A 267 14.17 28.93 -27.22
#